data_595e9358ee40c41dd0a0e0225bdc3889
#
_entry.id   595e9358ee40c41dd0a0e0225bdc3889
#
_cell.length_a   1.000
_cell.length_b   1.000
_cell.length_c   1.000
_cell.angle_alpha   90.00
_cell.angle_beta   90.00
_cell.angle_gamma   90.00
#
_symmetry.space_group_name_H-M   'P 1'
#
loop_
_entity.id
_entity.type
_entity.pdbx_description
1 polymer ?
#
loop_
_entity_poly.entity_id
_entity_poly.type
_entity_poly.pdbx_seq_one_letter_code
_entity_poly.pdbx_strand_id
1 'polypeptide(L)'
;LHKEYRRQRQMCIRDRPKEAATPIHIYPLGGLGEVGKNMTVYECNGDMIIVDCGLVFPDSEMFGVDMVIPDFTFVVQNKDKIKGLLITHGHEDHIGSIPYLLQKISLPVYGTRLTCGLIKNKLEEFGLAGKTKFVEIVPRQKIKLGCFTVEPIHVNHSIPDAVAFAIDSPAGTIIQTGDFKIDYTPLACGVTDLTTLSEYGQKGVLALLSDSTNAERPGFTATEQKVAAGVRNLFARARNKRIIIATFASNIYRVQQIIDLAVEDGRKVAFSGRSMVNNTAMAQELGYMHIPEGTLISVDELNQYLSLI
;
A
#
# COMPACT_ATOMS: atom_id res chain seq x y z
N LEU A 1 13.57 -16.24 41.00
CA LEU A 1 12.86 -15.70 39.84
C LEU A 1 13.52 -16.06 38.49
N HIS A 2 14.88 -15.95 38.33
CA HIS A 2 15.53 -16.28 37.04
C HIS A 2 15.61 -17.78 36.70
N LYS A 3 15.59 -18.68 37.69
CA LYS A 3 15.63 -20.14 37.48
C LYS A 3 14.27 -20.71 37.06
N GLU A 4 13.18 -20.15 37.53
CA GLU A 4 11.81 -20.55 37.11
C GLU A 4 11.49 -20.12 35.69
N TYR A 5 11.90 -18.93 35.29
CA TYR A 5 11.75 -18.45 33.89
C TYR A 5 12.52 -19.31 32.86
N ARG A 6 13.71 -19.80 33.24
CA ARG A 6 14.47 -20.76 32.42
C ARG A 6 13.79 -22.12 32.32
N ARG A 7 13.16 -22.61 33.41
CA ARG A 7 12.40 -23.88 33.40
C ARG A 7 11.13 -23.78 32.57
N GLN A 8 10.39 -22.68 32.64
CA GLN A 8 9.22 -22.46 31.81
C GLN A 8 9.59 -22.36 30.32
N ARG A 9 10.67 -21.68 29.97
CA ARG A 9 11.17 -21.63 28.58
C ARG A 9 11.61 -23.02 28.08
N GLN A 10 12.21 -23.86 28.92
CA GLN A 10 12.56 -25.22 28.55
C GLN A 10 11.35 -26.16 28.45
N MET A 11 10.30 -25.96 29.24
CA MET A 11 9.03 -26.69 29.10
C MET A 11 8.31 -26.35 27.79
N CYS A 12 8.18 -25.09 27.43
CA CYS A 12 7.57 -24.68 26.17
C CYS A 12 8.32 -25.19 24.92
N ILE A 13 9.63 -25.45 25.02
CA ILE A 13 10.43 -26.02 23.93
C ILE A 13 10.31 -27.56 23.86
N ARG A 14 10.03 -28.23 24.98
CA ARG A 14 9.94 -29.71 25.03
C ARG A 14 8.61 -30.27 24.52
N ASP A 15 7.53 -29.50 24.55
CA ASP A 15 6.19 -29.97 24.18
C ASP A 15 5.82 -29.70 22.71
N ARG A 16 6.75 -29.21 21.88
CA ARG A 16 6.53 -29.19 20.42
C ARG A 16 6.78 -30.59 19.86
N PRO A 17 5.80 -31.17 19.14
CA PRO A 17 6.02 -32.41 18.42
C PRO A 17 7.26 -32.26 17.52
N LYS A 18 8.15 -33.24 17.57
CA LYS A 18 9.30 -33.37 16.66
C LYS A 18 8.86 -33.87 15.27
N GLU A 19 7.74 -33.44 14.75
CA GLU A 19 7.51 -33.52 13.32
C GLU A 19 8.46 -32.52 12.67
N ALA A 20 9.15 -32.95 11.61
CA ALA A 20 10.05 -32.07 10.88
C ALA A 20 9.24 -30.82 10.47
N ALA A 21 9.53 -29.70 11.11
CA ALA A 21 8.78 -28.46 10.86
C ALA A 21 8.88 -28.14 9.36
N THR A 22 7.75 -28.06 8.71
CA THR A 22 7.69 -27.66 7.30
C THR A 22 8.37 -26.31 7.16
N PRO A 23 9.45 -26.16 6.38
CA PRO A 23 10.12 -24.89 6.25
C PRO A 23 9.25 -23.91 5.45
N ILE A 24 9.29 -22.64 5.82
CA ILE A 24 8.86 -21.54 4.98
C ILE A 24 10.08 -20.73 4.57
N HIS A 25 10.21 -20.43 3.29
CA HIS A 25 11.27 -19.61 2.74
C HIS A 25 10.71 -18.25 2.36
N ILE A 26 11.44 -17.20 2.70
CA ILE A 26 11.10 -15.80 2.41
C ILE A 26 12.22 -15.26 1.52
N TYR A 27 11.86 -14.82 0.32
CA TYR A 27 12.79 -14.26 -0.67
C TYR A 27 12.44 -12.79 -0.91
N PRO A 28 13.10 -11.83 -0.25
CA PRO A 28 12.97 -10.42 -0.59
C PRO A 28 13.69 -10.17 -1.93
N LEU A 29 12.94 -9.76 -2.94
CA LEU A 29 13.48 -9.40 -4.26
C LEU A 29 13.69 -7.88 -4.39
N GLY A 30 13.22 -7.11 -3.41
CA GLY A 30 13.39 -5.68 -3.25
C GLY A 30 12.71 -5.19 -1.98
N GLY A 31 12.96 -3.94 -1.58
CA GLY A 31 12.36 -3.31 -0.41
C GLY A 31 13.04 -3.65 0.93
N LEU A 32 14.16 -4.39 0.94
CA LEU A 32 14.88 -4.71 2.15
C LEU A 32 16.16 -3.87 2.25
N GLY A 33 16.24 -3.01 3.29
CA GLY A 33 17.35 -2.06 3.44
C GLY A 33 17.32 -0.89 2.46
N GLU A 34 16.21 -0.69 1.77
CA GLU A 34 15.97 0.39 0.82
C GLU A 34 14.50 0.82 0.86
N VAL A 35 14.18 1.96 0.27
CA VAL A 35 12.80 2.41 0.05
C VAL A 35 12.43 2.20 -1.41
N GLY A 36 11.34 1.47 -1.66
CA GLY A 36 10.87 1.15 -3.02
C GLY A 36 11.22 -0.26 -3.48
N LYS A 37 10.81 -0.63 -4.67
CA LYS A 37 10.92 -1.97 -5.27
C LYS A 37 10.36 -3.10 -4.38
N ASN A 38 9.36 -2.79 -3.56
CA ASN A 38 8.83 -3.77 -2.62
C ASN A 38 8.34 -5.01 -3.36
N MET A 39 8.96 -6.15 -3.09
CA MET A 39 8.58 -7.44 -3.64
C MET A 39 9.13 -8.58 -2.79
N THR A 40 8.25 -9.36 -2.20
CA THR A 40 8.61 -10.50 -1.35
C THR A 40 7.91 -11.77 -1.84
N VAL A 41 8.65 -12.85 -1.98
CA VAL A 41 8.12 -14.18 -2.33
C VAL A 41 8.14 -15.07 -1.10
N TYR A 42 7.03 -15.74 -0.82
CA TYR A 42 6.91 -16.76 0.21
C TYR A 42 6.77 -18.13 -0.44
N GLU A 43 7.55 -19.10 0.00
CA GLU A 43 7.48 -20.49 -0.46
C GLU A 43 7.27 -21.43 0.71
N CYS A 44 6.29 -22.31 0.60
CA CYS A 44 6.04 -23.38 1.54
C CYS A 44 5.42 -24.60 0.81
N ASN A 45 5.88 -25.81 1.08
CA ASN A 45 5.38 -27.04 0.46
C ASN A 45 5.32 -27.01 -1.09
N GLY A 46 6.24 -26.28 -1.73
CA GLY A 46 6.28 -26.16 -3.20
C GLY A 46 5.28 -25.16 -3.78
N ASP A 47 4.41 -24.55 -2.99
CA ASP A 47 3.56 -23.44 -3.41
C ASP A 47 4.25 -22.09 -3.09
N MET A 48 4.02 -21.10 -3.96
CA MET A 48 4.55 -19.74 -3.79
C MET A 48 3.45 -18.71 -3.88
N ILE A 49 3.59 -17.63 -3.12
CA ILE A 49 2.82 -16.38 -3.27
C ILE A 49 3.78 -15.20 -3.31
N ILE A 50 3.38 -14.14 -3.99
CA ILE A 50 4.13 -12.89 -4.06
C ILE A 50 3.34 -11.82 -3.32
N VAL A 51 4.03 -11.00 -2.53
CA VAL A 51 3.46 -9.80 -1.93
C VAL A 51 4.18 -8.59 -2.48
N ASP A 52 3.42 -7.70 -3.11
CA ASP A 52 3.82 -6.49 -3.81
C ASP A 52 4.72 -6.73 -5.03
N CYS A 53 4.80 -5.74 -5.91
CA CYS A 53 5.64 -5.73 -7.10
C CYS A 53 5.90 -4.27 -7.49
N GLY A 54 6.69 -3.59 -6.68
CA GLY A 54 6.94 -2.16 -6.76
C GLY A 54 8.13 -1.80 -7.63
N LEU A 55 8.23 -0.51 -7.91
CA LEU A 55 9.40 0.11 -8.52
C LEU A 55 10.07 1.09 -7.56
N VAL A 56 11.25 1.58 -7.93
CA VAL A 56 11.84 2.78 -7.35
C VAL A 56 12.23 3.75 -8.48
N PHE A 57 12.05 5.04 -8.26
CA PHE A 57 12.55 6.06 -9.17
C PHE A 57 14.06 6.19 -9.00
N PRO A 58 14.81 6.35 -10.11
CA PRO A 58 16.25 6.48 -10.06
C PRO A 58 16.66 7.75 -9.30
N ASP A 59 17.80 7.69 -8.65
CA ASP A 59 18.43 8.87 -8.08
C ASP A 59 19.13 9.73 -9.16
N SER A 60 19.65 10.88 -8.76
CA SER A 60 20.27 11.85 -9.67
C SER A 60 21.59 11.36 -10.32
N GLU A 61 22.13 10.23 -9.87
CA GLU A 61 23.38 9.65 -10.40
C GLU A 61 23.11 8.59 -11.47
N MET A 62 21.86 8.12 -11.60
CA MET A 62 21.43 7.10 -12.56
C MET A 62 21.00 7.74 -13.90
N PHE A 63 21.92 8.33 -14.63
CA PHE A 63 21.64 8.98 -15.92
C PHE A 63 21.04 8.03 -16.95
N GLY A 64 19.91 8.43 -17.58
CA GLY A 64 19.24 7.65 -18.63
C GLY A 64 18.44 6.45 -18.12
N VAL A 65 18.25 6.33 -16.81
CA VAL A 65 17.39 5.34 -16.18
C VAL A 65 16.06 6.01 -15.83
N ASP A 66 14.94 5.48 -16.33
CA ASP A 66 13.61 5.99 -16.03
C ASP A 66 13.02 5.41 -14.76
N MET A 67 13.34 4.12 -14.48
CA MET A 67 12.87 3.41 -13.30
C MET A 67 13.75 2.20 -12.98
N VAL A 68 13.74 1.76 -11.74
CA VAL A 68 14.41 0.54 -11.29
C VAL A 68 13.36 -0.44 -10.79
N ILE A 69 13.40 -1.68 -11.27
CA ILE A 69 12.46 -2.74 -10.96
C ILE A 69 13.17 -3.95 -10.35
N PRO A 70 12.47 -4.82 -9.61
CA PRO A 70 13.04 -6.07 -9.12
C PRO A 70 13.51 -6.98 -10.26
N ASP A 71 14.50 -7.82 -10.00
CA ASP A 71 14.86 -8.92 -10.93
C ASP A 71 13.83 -10.04 -10.83
N PHE A 72 13.08 -10.24 -11.91
CA PHE A 72 12.04 -11.26 -12.00
C PHE A 72 12.55 -12.66 -12.34
N THR A 73 13.84 -12.87 -12.54
CA THR A 73 14.41 -14.15 -12.99
C THR A 73 13.96 -15.31 -12.10
N PHE A 74 14.05 -15.14 -10.78
CA PHE A 74 13.60 -16.15 -9.82
C PHE A 74 12.10 -16.47 -9.95
N VAL A 75 11.26 -15.44 -10.10
CA VAL A 75 9.80 -15.57 -10.22
C VAL A 75 9.44 -16.28 -11.54
N VAL A 76 10.06 -15.89 -12.65
CA VAL A 76 9.84 -16.48 -13.98
C VAL A 76 10.22 -17.96 -14.00
N GLN A 77 11.34 -18.33 -13.37
CA GLN A 77 11.80 -19.73 -13.28
C GLN A 77 10.86 -20.61 -12.43
N ASN A 78 10.12 -20.02 -11.48
CA ASN A 78 9.21 -20.72 -10.58
C ASN A 78 7.73 -20.44 -10.86
N LYS A 79 7.37 -19.91 -12.04
CA LYS A 79 6.01 -19.45 -12.39
C LYS A 79 4.90 -20.48 -12.10
N ASP A 80 5.17 -21.76 -12.30
CA ASP A 80 4.17 -22.83 -12.12
C ASP A 80 3.81 -23.10 -10.65
N LYS A 81 4.67 -22.66 -9.72
CA LYS A 81 4.43 -22.76 -8.27
C LYS A 81 3.64 -21.58 -7.74
N ILE A 82 3.60 -20.44 -8.45
CA ILE A 82 3.04 -19.19 -7.97
C ILE A 82 1.51 -19.21 -8.04
N LYS A 83 0.85 -19.01 -6.90
CA LYS A 83 -0.62 -19.04 -6.77
C LYS A 83 -1.26 -17.67 -6.96
N GLY A 84 -0.51 -16.57 -6.80
CA GLY A 84 -1.00 -15.22 -6.99
C GLY A 84 -0.05 -14.15 -6.51
N LEU A 85 -0.36 -12.92 -6.93
CA LEU A 85 0.27 -11.68 -6.50
C LEU A 85 -0.71 -10.93 -5.61
N LEU A 86 -0.34 -10.75 -4.36
CA LEU A 86 -1.10 -10.02 -3.33
C LEU A 86 -0.54 -8.61 -3.23
N ILE A 87 -1.40 -7.59 -3.22
CA ILE A 87 -0.97 -6.20 -3.17
C ILE A 87 -1.47 -5.54 -1.89
N THR A 88 -0.55 -4.96 -1.13
CA THR A 88 -0.86 -4.28 0.12
C THR A 88 -1.61 -2.97 -0.10
N HIS A 89 -1.18 -2.17 -1.07
CA HIS A 89 -1.81 -0.89 -1.43
C HIS A 89 -1.31 -0.35 -2.78
N GLY A 90 -1.90 0.74 -3.25
CA GLY A 90 -1.72 1.26 -4.62
C GLY A 90 -0.58 2.27 -4.85
N HIS A 91 0.45 2.36 -4.00
CA HIS A 91 1.61 3.21 -4.26
C HIS A 91 2.55 2.58 -5.29
N GLU A 92 3.29 3.42 -6.03
CA GLU A 92 4.17 2.99 -7.12
C GLU A 92 5.28 2.03 -6.67
N ASP A 93 5.80 2.22 -5.49
CA ASP A 93 6.81 1.36 -4.88
C ASP A 93 6.27 -0.01 -4.43
N HIS A 94 4.94 -0.24 -4.59
CA HIS A 94 4.25 -1.52 -4.37
C HIS A 94 3.58 -2.08 -5.61
N ILE A 95 3.20 -1.25 -6.61
CA ILE A 95 2.50 -1.71 -7.82
C ILE A 95 3.23 -1.40 -9.13
N GLY A 96 4.24 -0.53 -9.10
CA GLY A 96 4.80 0.08 -10.31
C GLY A 96 5.44 -0.89 -11.28
N SER A 97 5.94 -2.03 -10.81
CA SER A 97 6.58 -3.06 -11.65
C SER A 97 5.62 -4.15 -12.16
N ILE A 98 4.35 -4.13 -11.76
CA ILE A 98 3.36 -5.13 -12.16
C ILE A 98 3.25 -5.29 -13.68
N PRO A 99 3.21 -4.22 -14.50
CA PRO A 99 3.13 -4.39 -15.95
C PRO A 99 4.30 -5.17 -16.53
N TYR A 100 5.50 -4.95 -16.03
CA TYR A 100 6.71 -5.62 -16.49
C TYR A 100 6.76 -7.10 -16.08
N LEU A 101 6.25 -7.43 -14.90
CA LEU A 101 6.10 -8.80 -14.44
C LEU A 101 5.06 -9.55 -15.29
N LEU A 102 3.89 -8.94 -15.51
CA LEU A 102 2.78 -9.56 -16.23
C LEU A 102 3.03 -9.71 -17.75
N GLN A 103 4.00 -9.01 -18.31
CA GLN A 103 4.52 -9.30 -19.67
C GLN A 103 5.30 -10.63 -19.73
N LYS A 104 5.86 -11.08 -18.60
CA LYS A 104 6.68 -12.30 -18.54
C LYS A 104 5.89 -13.51 -18.06
N ILE A 105 4.95 -13.34 -17.15
CA ILE A 105 4.13 -14.41 -16.57
C ILE A 105 2.69 -13.96 -16.40
N SER A 106 1.74 -14.90 -16.53
CA SER A 106 0.33 -14.65 -16.23
C SER A 106 -0.01 -15.21 -14.87
N LEU A 107 -0.55 -14.36 -13.96
CA LEU A 107 -0.99 -14.76 -12.63
C LEU A 107 -2.13 -13.87 -12.14
N PRO A 108 -2.99 -14.37 -11.23
CA PRO A 108 -4.05 -13.55 -10.66
C PRO A 108 -3.47 -12.50 -9.70
N VAL A 109 -4.03 -11.29 -9.76
CA VAL A 109 -3.68 -10.16 -8.89
C VAL A 109 -4.79 -9.95 -7.86
N TYR A 110 -4.43 -9.99 -6.59
CA TYR A 110 -5.30 -9.80 -5.44
C TYR A 110 -5.03 -8.43 -4.83
N GLY A 111 -6.03 -7.58 -4.76
CA GLY A 111 -5.90 -6.24 -4.18
C GLY A 111 -7.25 -5.72 -3.74
N THR A 112 -7.26 -4.69 -2.90
CA THR A 112 -8.47 -3.97 -2.54
C THR A 112 -9.01 -3.18 -3.73
N ARG A 113 -10.23 -2.69 -3.64
CA ARG A 113 -10.95 -2.09 -4.76
C ARG A 113 -10.20 -0.94 -5.43
N LEU A 114 -9.72 0.03 -4.65
CA LEU A 114 -8.94 1.15 -5.18
C LEU A 114 -7.62 0.67 -5.77
N THR A 115 -6.92 -0.22 -5.08
CA THR A 115 -5.65 -0.80 -5.53
C THR A 115 -5.82 -1.51 -6.87
N CYS A 116 -6.84 -2.34 -7.02
CA CYS A 116 -7.15 -3.00 -8.30
C CYS A 116 -7.46 -1.99 -9.42
N GLY A 117 -8.20 -0.91 -9.11
CA GLY A 117 -8.49 0.16 -10.06
C GLY A 117 -7.22 0.85 -10.57
N LEU A 118 -6.32 1.23 -9.66
CA LEU A 118 -5.06 1.87 -10.00
C LEU A 118 -4.16 0.96 -10.87
N ILE A 119 -4.06 -0.34 -10.51
CA ILE A 119 -3.31 -1.31 -11.30
C ILE A 119 -3.93 -1.49 -12.68
N LYS A 120 -5.27 -1.58 -12.77
CA LYS A 120 -5.97 -1.73 -14.04
C LYS A 120 -5.68 -0.57 -14.99
N ASN A 121 -5.79 0.69 -14.52
CA ASN A 121 -5.42 1.86 -15.32
C ASN A 121 -3.99 1.78 -15.84
N LYS A 122 -3.05 1.40 -14.97
CA LYS A 122 -1.65 1.21 -15.36
C LYS A 122 -1.51 0.13 -16.43
N LEU A 123 -2.20 -1.01 -16.30
CA LEU A 123 -2.15 -2.11 -17.27
C LEU A 123 -2.83 -1.78 -18.60
N GLU A 124 -3.75 -0.81 -18.65
CA GLU A 124 -4.34 -0.34 -19.90
C GLU A 124 -3.28 0.28 -20.82
N GLU A 125 -2.35 1.06 -20.28
CA GLU A 125 -1.23 1.64 -21.03
C GLU A 125 -0.33 0.57 -21.69
N PHE A 126 -0.30 -0.64 -21.12
CA PHE A 126 0.49 -1.79 -21.61
C PHE A 126 -0.35 -2.82 -22.41
N GLY A 127 -1.64 -2.59 -22.58
CA GLY A 127 -2.55 -3.54 -23.27
C GLY A 127 -2.74 -4.87 -22.52
N LEU A 128 -2.57 -4.87 -21.19
CA LEU A 128 -2.63 -6.05 -20.32
C LEU A 128 -3.88 -6.11 -19.44
N ALA A 129 -4.65 -5.03 -19.30
CA ALA A 129 -5.80 -4.97 -18.39
C ALA A 129 -6.84 -6.08 -18.68
N GLY A 130 -7.20 -6.28 -19.95
CA GLY A 130 -8.17 -7.32 -20.36
C GLY A 130 -7.64 -8.75 -20.28
N LYS A 131 -6.34 -8.96 -20.06
CA LYS A 131 -5.70 -10.27 -19.95
C LYS A 131 -5.39 -10.67 -18.53
N THR A 132 -5.49 -9.74 -17.58
CA THR A 132 -5.14 -9.94 -16.17
C THR A 132 -6.38 -10.29 -15.36
N LYS A 133 -6.31 -11.38 -14.61
CA LYS A 133 -7.36 -11.75 -13.67
C LYS A 133 -7.19 -10.96 -12.38
N PHE A 134 -8.12 -10.06 -12.08
CA PHE A 134 -8.20 -9.36 -10.80
C PHE A 134 -9.14 -10.09 -9.85
N VAL A 135 -8.76 -10.14 -8.58
CA VAL A 135 -9.56 -10.65 -7.47
C VAL A 135 -9.59 -9.56 -6.40
N GLU A 136 -10.74 -8.92 -6.27
CA GLU A 136 -10.95 -7.93 -5.21
C GLU A 136 -10.98 -8.64 -3.86
N ILE A 137 -10.23 -8.10 -2.90
CA ILE A 137 -10.14 -8.59 -1.53
C ILE A 137 -10.65 -7.53 -0.56
N VAL A 138 -11.19 -7.99 0.55
CA VAL A 138 -11.65 -7.12 1.64
C VAL A 138 -11.03 -7.54 2.96
N PRO A 139 -10.79 -6.61 3.90
CA PRO A 139 -10.26 -6.93 5.22
C PRO A 139 -11.06 -8.04 5.92
N ARG A 140 -10.36 -8.90 6.65
CA ARG A 140 -10.88 -10.06 7.38
C ARG A 140 -11.39 -11.23 6.52
N GLN A 141 -11.38 -11.13 5.20
CA GLN A 141 -11.72 -12.22 4.31
C GLN A 141 -10.52 -13.14 4.09
N LYS A 142 -10.63 -14.39 4.51
CA LYS A 142 -9.58 -15.39 4.27
C LYS A 142 -9.59 -15.90 2.84
N ILE A 143 -8.41 -15.92 2.23
CA ILE A 143 -8.17 -16.32 0.85
C ILE A 143 -7.25 -17.54 0.86
N LYS A 144 -7.65 -18.62 0.17
CA LYS A 144 -6.82 -19.82 0.05
C LYS A 144 -5.97 -19.77 -1.22
N LEU A 145 -4.66 -19.86 -1.07
CA LEU A 145 -3.67 -19.82 -2.15
C LEU A 145 -2.68 -20.99 -1.99
N GLY A 146 -3.02 -22.14 -2.57
CA GLY A 146 -2.27 -23.37 -2.36
C GLY A 146 -2.25 -23.78 -0.89
N CYS A 147 -1.06 -23.94 -0.31
CA CYS A 147 -0.88 -24.26 1.12
C CYS A 147 -1.11 -23.05 2.04
N PHE A 148 -1.13 -21.82 1.48
CA PHE A 148 -1.31 -20.60 2.26
C PHE A 148 -2.79 -20.27 2.47
N THR A 149 -3.10 -19.66 3.62
CA THR A 149 -4.36 -18.94 3.87
C THR A 149 -4.01 -17.52 4.25
N VAL A 150 -4.45 -16.55 3.45
CA VAL A 150 -4.10 -15.14 3.64
C VAL A 150 -5.31 -14.36 4.10
N GLU A 151 -5.17 -13.58 5.15
CA GLU A 151 -6.18 -12.66 5.67
C GLU A 151 -5.68 -11.23 5.55
N PRO A 152 -6.35 -10.37 4.73
CA PRO A 152 -6.06 -8.94 4.69
C PRO A 152 -6.52 -8.27 5.99
N ILE A 153 -5.68 -7.42 6.56
CA ILE A 153 -5.94 -6.65 7.78
C ILE A 153 -5.88 -5.18 7.44
N HIS A 154 -6.94 -4.43 7.73
CA HIS A 154 -6.95 -3.00 7.45
C HIS A 154 -5.85 -2.28 8.20
N VAL A 155 -5.09 -1.42 7.49
CA VAL A 155 -4.09 -0.52 8.08
C VAL A 155 -4.32 0.91 7.63
N ASN A 156 -4.00 1.86 8.51
CA ASN A 156 -4.03 3.27 8.18
C ASN A 156 -2.76 3.65 7.41
N HIS A 157 -2.93 4.25 6.25
CA HIS A 157 -1.85 4.78 5.43
C HIS A 157 -2.30 6.05 4.70
N SER A 158 -1.46 6.64 3.85
CA SER A 158 -1.77 7.86 3.09
C SER A 158 -2.71 7.64 1.89
N ILE A 159 -2.98 6.40 1.54
CA ILE A 159 -3.89 5.97 0.47
C ILE A 159 -5.02 5.12 1.07
N PRO A 160 -6.28 5.24 0.56
CA PRO A 160 -7.37 4.37 0.97
C PRO A 160 -7.10 2.88 0.72
N ASP A 161 -7.77 2.03 1.50
CA ASP A 161 -7.80 0.59 1.33
C ASP A 161 -6.47 -0.13 1.53
N ALA A 162 -5.48 0.49 2.16
CA ALA A 162 -4.24 -0.19 2.51
C ALA A 162 -4.48 -1.35 3.47
N VAL A 163 -3.78 -2.47 3.24
CA VAL A 163 -3.89 -3.68 4.06
C VAL A 163 -2.52 -4.27 4.39
N ALA A 164 -2.42 -4.81 5.58
CA ALA A 164 -1.42 -5.81 5.95
C ALA A 164 -1.94 -7.20 5.59
N PHE A 165 -1.07 -8.19 5.54
CA PHE A 165 -1.43 -9.58 5.33
C PHE A 165 -0.98 -10.45 6.51
N ALA A 166 -1.92 -11.21 7.09
CA ALA A 166 -1.61 -12.38 7.88
C ALA A 166 -1.57 -13.60 6.94
N ILE A 167 -0.40 -14.21 6.84
CA ILE A 167 -0.10 -15.31 5.92
C ILE A 167 0.07 -16.57 6.76
N ASP A 168 -1.00 -17.35 6.88
CA ASP A 168 -0.97 -18.65 7.54
C ASP A 168 -0.43 -19.72 6.60
N SER A 169 0.51 -20.51 7.08
CA SER A 169 1.14 -21.61 6.37
C SER A 169 1.29 -22.83 7.29
N PRO A 170 1.62 -24.03 6.77
CA PRO A 170 1.98 -25.18 7.60
C PRO A 170 3.14 -24.93 8.57
N ALA A 171 4.01 -23.96 8.28
CA ALA A 171 5.12 -23.57 9.15
C ALA A 171 4.70 -22.66 10.31
N GLY A 172 3.58 -21.96 10.17
CA GLY A 172 3.08 -20.95 11.10
C GLY A 172 2.64 -19.68 10.38
N THR A 173 2.26 -18.67 11.16
CA THR A 173 1.75 -17.38 10.65
C THR A 173 2.87 -16.37 10.48
N ILE A 174 2.91 -15.70 9.34
CA ILE A 174 3.74 -14.52 9.09
C ILE A 174 2.81 -13.31 8.96
N ILE A 175 3.20 -12.17 9.53
CA ILE A 175 2.55 -10.88 9.30
C ILE A 175 3.47 -10.04 8.43
N GLN A 176 2.95 -9.54 7.30
CA GLN A 176 3.58 -8.50 6.49
C GLN A 176 2.70 -7.26 6.52
N THR A 177 3.22 -6.16 7.08
CA THR A 177 2.40 -4.96 7.36
C THR A 177 2.07 -4.16 6.11
N GLY A 178 2.86 -4.26 5.03
CA GLY A 178 2.90 -3.19 4.05
C GLY A 178 3.27 -1.88 4.74
N ASP A 179 2.96 -0.76 4.11
CA ASP A 179 3.16 0.56 4.70
C ASP A 179 2.00 0.90 5.63
N PHE A 180 2.30 1.34 6.84
CA PHE A 180 1.27 1.66 7.82
C PHE A 180 1.69 2.76 8.79
N LYS A 181 0.71 3.33 9.46
CA LYS A 181 0.90 4.15 10.65
C LYS A 181 -0.17 3.85 11.70
N ILE A 182 0.12 4.19 12.93
CA ILE A 182 -0.87 4.17 14.02
C ILE A 182 -1.36 5.61 14.21
N ASP A 183 -2.55 5.89 13.68
CA ASP A 183 -3.24 7.17 13.84
C ASP A 183 -4.63 6.91 14.41
N TYR A 184 -4.91 7.44 15.63
CA TYR A 184 -6.19 7.29 16.30
C TYR A 184 -7.21 8.37 15.90
N THR A 185 -6.80 9.34 15.10
CA THR A 185 -7.65 10.43 14.60
C THR A 185 -7.51 10.58 13.08
N PRO A 186 -7.70 9.49 12.31
CA PRO A 186 -7.66 9.55 10.86
C PRO A 186 -8.86 10.36 10.35
N LEU A 187 -8.74 10.97 9.17
CA LEU A 187 -9.80 11.81 8.62
C LEU A 187 -10.94 11.02 7.98
N ALA A 188 -10.63 9.95 7.24
CA ALA A 188 -11.62 9.21 6.47
C ALA A 188 -11.39 7.69 6.42
N CYS A 189 -10.14 7.26 6.64
CA CYS A 189 -9.80 5.86 6.61
C CYS A 189 -9.94 5.24 7.97
N GLY A 190 -10.65 4.54 8.53
CA GLY A 190 -10.64 3.88 9.86
C GLY A 190 -9.24 3.81 10.52
N VAL A 191 -9.17 3.45 11.74
CA VAL A 191 -7.93 3.16 12.45
C VAL A 191 -7.38 1.79 12.02
N THR A 192 -6.07 1.61 12.11
CA THR A 192 -5.44 0.29 11.90
C THR A 192 -6.12 -0.76 12.79
N ASP A 193 -6.48 -1.92 12.23
CA ASP A 193 -7.16 -3.01 12.95
C ASP A 193 -6.20 -3.72 13.93
N LEU A 194 -5.89 -3.02 15.01
CA LEU A 194 -5.04 -3.55 16.08
C LEU A 194 -5.67 -4.76 16.79
N THR A 195 -7.00 -4.91 16.71
CA THR A 195 -7.69 -6.06 17.30
C THR A 195 -7.29 -7.35 16.60
N THR A 196 -7.40 -7.38 15.27
CA THR A 196 -6.99 -8.55 14.48
C THR A 196 -5.49 -8.84 14.64
N LEU A 197 -4.64 -7.79 14.62
CA LEU A 197 -3.20 -7.96 14.86
C LEU A 197 -2.92 -8.55 16.26
N SER A 198 -3.63 -8.09 17.29
CA SER A 198 -3.51 -8.62 18.66
C SER A 198 -3.96 -10.10 18.74
N GLU A 199 -5.04 -10.47 18.05
CA GLU A 199 -5.52 -11.86 18.00
C GLU A 199 -4.46 -12.80 17.38
N TYR A 200 -3.79 -12.37 16.30
CA TYR A 200 -2.67 -13.11 15.72
C TYR A 200 -1.47 -13.16 16.68
N GLY A 201 -1.15 -12.06 17.34
CA GLY A 201 -0.10 -12.02 18.37
C GLY A 201 -0.34 -13.01 19.51
N GLN A 202 -1.58 -13.15 19.97
CA GLN A 202 -1.95 -14.12 21.01
C GLN A 202 -1.83 -15.58 20.54
N LYS A 203 -2.16 -15.87 19.27
CA LYS A 203 -2.00 -17.20 18.67
C LYS A 203 -0.54 -17.57 18.44
N GLY A 204 0.34 -16.59 18.35
CA GLY A 204 1.76 -16.73 18.03
C GLY A 204 2.04 -16.47 16.55
N VAL A 205 2.97 -15.55 16.30
CA VAL A 205 3.45 -15.16 14.95
C VAL A 205 4.88 -15.66 14.79
N LEU A 206 5.14 -16.37 13.68
CA LEU A 206 6.45 -16.91 13.35
C LEU A 206 7.44 -15.79 12.98
N ALA A 207 7.00 -14.83 12.18
CA ALA A 207 7.77 -13.67 11.76
C ALA A 207 6.86 -12.46 11.52
N LEU A 208 7.37 -11.28 11.82
CA LEU A 208 6.76 -10.00 11.50
C LEU A 208 7.70 -9.25 10.54
N LEU A 209 7.24 -9.00 9.31
CA LEU A 209 7.87 -8.12 8.33
C LEU A 209 7.16 -6.78 8.42
N SER A 210 7.82 -5.80 9.02
CA SER A 210 7.20 -4.51 9.34
C SER A 210 7.84 -3.38 8.55
N ASP A 211 7.01 -2.44 8.08
CA ASP A 211 7.48 -1.12 7.67
C ASP A 211 8.38 -0.52 8.76
N SER A 212 9.54 -0.08 8.35
CA SER A 212 10.56 0.52 9.21
C SER A 212 11.16 1.80 8.62
N THR A 213 10.48 2.43 7.68
CA THR A 213 10.93 3.60 6.93
C THR A 213 11.44 4.74 7.83
N ASN A 214 10.79 4.98 8.95
CA ASN A 214 11.17 6.02 9.92
C ASN A 214 11.72 5.47 11.25
N ALA A 215 12.14 4.21 11.30
CA ALA A 215 12.55 3.56 12.56
C ALA A 215 13.74 4.23 13.25
N GLU A 216 14.63 4.88 12.49
CA GLU A 216 15.80 5.58 13.03
C GLU A 216 15.50 7.03 13.47
N ARG A 217 14.32 7.56 13.17
CA ARG A 217 13.93 8.94 13.51
C ARG A 217 13.28 8.97 14.89
N PRO A 218 13.82 9.73 15.85
CA PRO A 218 13.19 9.87 17.16
C PRO A 218 11.84 10.59 17.05
N GLY A 219 10.87 10.18 17.86
CA GLY A 219 9.54 10.78 17.93
C GLY A 219 8.46 9.93 17.24
N PHE A 220 7.44 10.58 16.73
CA PHE A 220 6.30 9.93 16.07
C PHE A 220 5.71 10.83 14.97
N THR A 221 5.07 10.21 13.99
CA THR A 221 4.38 10.92 12.90
C THR A 221 3.14 11.65 13.43
N ALA A 222 2.95 12.91 13.03
CA ALA A 222 1.78 13.68 13.40
C ALA A 222 0.49 13.04 12.84
N THR A 223 -0.61 13.22 13.58
CA THR A 223 -1.93 12.74 13.14
C THR A 223 -2.44 13.52 11.92
N GLU A 224 -3.28 12.91 11.10
CA GLU A 224 -3.88 13.59 9.95
C GLU A 224 -4.72 14.80 10.36
N GLN A 225 -5.39 14.75 11.51
CA GLN A 225 -6.14 15.87 12.04
C GLN A 225 -5.25 17.09 12.33
N LYS A 226 -4.03 16.88 12.86
CA LYS A 226 -3.08 17.98 13.08
C LYS A 226 -2.61 18.61 11.77
N VAL A 227 -2.37 17.79 10.76
CA VAL A 227 -2.00 18.28 9.42
C VAL A 227 -3.16 19.05 8.80
N ALA A 228 -4.41 18.56 8.94
CA ALA A 228 -5.63 19.24 8.52
C ALA A 228 -5.73 20.65 9.06
N ALA A 229 -5.53 20.81 10.37
CA ALA A 229 -5.56 22.12 11.02
C ALA A 229 -4.48 23.07 10.45
N GLY A 230 -3.28 22.53 10.15
CA GLY A 230 -2.20 23.28 9.50
C GLY A 230 -2.59 23.80 8.12
N VAL A 231 -3.16 22.93 7.26
CA VAL A 231 -3.62 23.30 5.91
C VAL A 231 -4.73 24.34 5.99
N ARG A 232 -5.72 24.18 6.87
CA ARG A 232 -6.79 25.16 7.09
C ARG A 232 -6.25 26.53 7.46
N ASN A 233 -5.24 26.61 8.34
CA ASN A 233 -4.58 27.86 8.69
C ASN A 233 -3.89 28.53 7.49
N LEU A 234 -3.29 27.74 6.60
CA LEU A 234 -2.68 28.28 5.36
C LEU A 234 -3.74 28.88 4.43
N PHE A 235 -4.89 28.22 4.25
CA PHE A 235 -6.02 28.75 3.47
C PHE A 235 -6.51 30.07 4.05
N ALA A 236 -6.74 30.13 5.36
CA ALA A 236 -7.20 31.35 6.05
C ALA A 236 -6.23 32.55 5.85
N ARG A 237 -4.92 32.30 5.78
CA ARG A 237 -3.90 33.35 5.55
C ARG A 237 -3.76 33.74 4.07
N ALA A 238 -4.26 32.94 3.16
CA ALA A 238 -4.15 33.14 1.72
C ALA A 238 -5.46 33.51 1.04
N ARG A 239 -6.40 34.14 1.76
CA ARG A 239 -7.77 34.45 1.26
C ARG A 239 -7.79 35.15 -0.10
N ASN A 240 -6.88 36.10 -0.32
CA ASN A 240 -6.81 36.91 -1.56
C ASN A 240 -5.60 36.51 -2.42
N LYS A 241 -5.17 35.25 -2.37
CA LYS A 241 -4.01 34.78 -3.12
C LYS A 241 -4.34 33.46 -3.84
N ARG A 242 -3.69 33.22 -4.98
CA ARG A 242 -3.64 31.89 -5.56
C ARG A 242 -2.86 30.98 -4.63
N ILE A 243 -3.38 29.78 -4.40
CA ILE A 243 -2.73 28.74 -3.61
C ILE A 243 -2.23 27.67 -4.59
N ILE A 244 -0.96 27.34 -4.55
CA ILE A 244 -0.36 26.22 -5.28
C ILE A 244 0.09 25.20 -4.24
N ILE A 245 -0.41 23.97 -4.37
CA ILE A 245 -0.11 22.89 -3.44
C ILE A 245 0.52 21.74 -4.21
N ALA A 246 1.74 21.35 -3.82
CA ALA A 246 2.39 20.16 -4.29
C ALA A 246 2.14 19.01 -3.29
N THR A 247 1.60 17.91 -3.77
CA THR A 247 1.34 16.71 -2.97
C THR A 247 1.44 15.47 -3.84
N PHE A 248 1.62 14.31 -3.22
CA PHE A 248 1.57 13.05 -3.95
C PHE A 248 0.15 12.78 -4.48
N ALA A 249 0.06 12.44 -5.75
CA ALA A 249 -1.21 12.13 -6.42
C ALA A 249 -1.96 10.93 -5.82
N SER A 250 -1.23 10.03 -5.18
CA SER A 250 -1.76 8.84 -4.49
C SER A 250 -2.30 9.14 -3.09
N ASN A 251 -2.00 10.31 -2.50
CA ASN A 251 -2.55 10.69 -1.20
C ASN A 251 -3.97 11.25 -1.35
N ILE A 252 -4.90 10.36 -1.68
CA ILE A 252 -6.30 10.68 -1.98
C ILE A 252 -6.97 11.46 -0.84
N TYR A 253 -6.72 11.08 0.39
CA TYR A 253 -7.31 11.77 1.56
C TYR A 253 -6.82 13.21 1.70
N ARG A 254 -5.54 13.47 1.41
CA ARG A 254 -4.99 14.83 1.44
C ARG A 254 -5.58 15.67 0.32
N VAL A 255 -5.73 15.09 -0.88
CA VAL A 255 -6.36 15.78 -2.01
C VAL A 255 -7.82 16.09 -1.70
N GLN A 256 -8.59 15.15 -1.14
CA GLN A 256 -9.97 15.39 -0.70
C GLN A 256 -10.05 16.55 0.32
N GLN A 257 -9.18 16.53 1.31
CA GLN A 257 -9.13 17.59 2.32
C GLN A 257 -8.87 18.98 1.74
N ILE A 258 -7.98 19.06 0.74
CA ILE A 258 -7.68 20.30 0.02
C ILE A 258 -8.91 20.77 -0.76
N ILE A 259 -9.63 19.84 -1.43
CA ILE A 259 -10.87 20.15 -2.14
C ILE A 259 -11.93 20.67 -1.18
N ASP A 260 -12.14 20.01 -0.04
CA ASP A 260 -13.13 20.42 0.97
C ASP A 260 -12.86 21.84 1.44
N LEU A 261 -11.61 22.17 1.75
CA LEU A 261 -11.19 23.51 2.13
C LEU A 261 -11.37 24.54 1.01
N ALA A 262 -11.11 24.17 -0.23
CA ALA A 262 -11.32 25.03 -1.38
C ALA A 262 -12.82 25.32 -1.57
N VAL A 263 -13.68 24.32 -1.40
CA VAL A 263 -15.14 24.49 -1.46
C VAL A 263 -15.64 25.40 -0.34
N GLU A 264 -15.17 25.20 0.91
CA GLU A 264 -15.49 26.05 2.04
C GLU A 264 -15.11 27.53 1.80
N ASP A 265 -13.98 27.78 1.11
CA ASP A 265 -13.51 29.12 0.78
C ASP A 265 -14.10 29.67 -0.57
N GLY A 266 -15.03 28.95 -1.21
CA GLY A 266 -15.62 29.32 -2.50
C GLY A 266 -14.62 29.33 -3.67
N ARG A 267 -13.54 28.60 -3.60
CA ARG A 267 -12.48 28.53 -4.61
C ARG A 267 -12.76 27.48 -5.66
N LYS A 268 -12.19 27.68 -6.85
CA LYS A 268 -12.06 26.66 -7.87
C LYS A 268 -10.75 25.89 -7.69
N VAL A 269 -10.75 24.64 -8.11
CA VAL A 269 -9.58 23.74 -8.04
C VAL A 269 -9.23 23.31 -9.46
N ALA A 270 -7.94 23.33 -9.80
CA ALA A 270 -7.43 22.74 -11.02
C ALA A 270 -6.32 21.73 -10.68
N PHE A 271 -6.37 20.56 -11.29
CA PHE A 271 -5.33 19.56 -11.14
C PHE A 271 -4.30 19.70 -12.26
N SER A 272 -3.02 19.61 -11.89
CA SER A 272 -1.90 19.61 -12.83
C SER A 272 -1.07 18.35 -12.65
N GLY A 273 -0.72 17.71 -13.75
CA GLY A 273 0.02 16.44 -13.78
C GLY A 273 -0.87 15.23 -14.07
N ARG A 274 -0.41 14.36 -14.99
CA ARG A 274 -1.16 13.17 -15.45
C ARG A 274 -1.60 12.26 -14.29
N SER A 275 -0.68 11.93 -13.40
CA SER A 275 -0.99 11.05 -12.25
C SER A 275 -2.03 11.67 -11.32
N MET A 276 -2.00 13.00 -11.10
CA MET A 276 -3.00 13.67 -10.27
C MET A 276 -4.39 13.55 -10.90
N VAL A 277 -4.51 13.82 -12.20
CA VAL A 277 -5.78 13.72 -12.92
C VAL A 277 -6.31 12.27 -12.92
N ASN A 278 -5.47 11.30 -13.27
CA ASN A 278 -5.89 9.90 -13.35
C ASN A 278 -6.29 9.31 -11.99
N ASN A 279 -5.47 9.53 -10.95
CA ASN A 279 -5.75 8.99 -9.61
C ASN A 279 -6.99 9.61 -8.98
N THR A 280 -7.21 10.92 -9.16
CA THR A 280 -8.40 11.60 -8.64
C THR A 280 -9.67 11.18 -9.39
N ALA A 281 -9.62 11.02 -10.71
CA ALA A 281 -10.74 10.51 -11.51
C ALA A 281 -11.11 9.09 -11.08
N MET A 282 -10.12 8.20 -10.91
CA MET A 282 -10.35 6.84 -10.43
C MET A 282 -10.92 6.82 -9.00
N ALA A 283 -10.37 7.63 -8.10
CA ALA A 283 -10.86 7.72 -6.73
C ALA A 283 -12.31 8.23 -6.68
N GLN A 284 -12.69 9.16 -7.56
CA GLN A 284 -14.05 9.67 -7.68
C GLN A 284 -15.00 8.60 -8.26
N GLU A 285 -14.61 7.91 -9.33
CA GLU A 285 -15.39 6.82 -9.93
C GLU A 285 -15.68 5.70 -8.93
N LEU A 286 -14.69 5.34 -8.13
CA LEU A 286 -14.80 4.27 -7.12
C LEU A 286 -15.45 4.74 -5.81
N GLY A 287 -15.77 6.04 -5.64
CA GLY A 287 -16.44 6.58 -4.47
C GLY A 287 -15.52 6.89 -3.28
N TYR A 288 -14.20 6.95 -3.48
CA TYR A 288 -13.23 7.35 -2.46
C TYR A 288 -12.99 8.86 -2.41
N MET A 289 -13.47 9.60 -3.41
CA MET A 289 -13.36 11.05 -3.49
C MET A 289 -14.70 11.64 -3.94
N HIS A 290 -15.04 12.80 -3.36
CA HIS A 290 -16.21 13.58 -3.73
C HIS A 290 -15.80 15.00 -4.13
N ILE A 291 -16.06 15.38 -5.37
CA ILE A 291 -15.80 16.73 -5.87
C ILE A 291 -17.15 17.33 -6.24
N PRO A 292 -17.64 18.37 -5.53
CA PRO A 292 -18.90 19.03 -5.88
C PRO A 292 -18.86 19.63 -7.29
N GLU A 293 -20.00 19.57 -7.98
CA GLU A 293 -20.14 20.09 -9.32
C GLU A 293 -19.70 21.56 -9.39
N GLY A 294 -19.01 21.92 -10.45
CA GLY A 294 -18.49 23.28 -10.68
C GLY A 294 -17.29 23.66 -9.81
N THR A 295 -16.76 22.77 -8.95
CA THR A 295 -15.53 23.03 -8.18
C THR A 295 -14.28 22.86 -9.03
N LEU A 296 -14.23 21.78 -9.82
CA LEU A 296 -13.08 21.45 -10.67
C LEU A 296 -13.17 22.24 -11.99
N ILE A 297 -12.06 22.85 -12.37
CA ILE A 297 -11.88 23.54 -13.65
C ILE A 297 -10.63 23.02 -14.35
N SER A 298 -10.53 23.22 -15.65
CA SER A 298 -9.31 22.90 -16.38
C SER A 298 -8.19 23.89 -16.06
N VAL A 299 -6.93 23.48 -16.26
CA VAL A 299 -5.76 24.38 -16.10
C VAL A 299 -5.86 25.58 -17.06
N ASP A 300 -6.42 25.37 -18.26
CA ASP A 300 -6.56 26.41 -19.28
C ASP A 300 -7.57 27.50 -18.88
N GLU A 301 -8.56 27.16 -18.06
CA GLU A 301 -9.57 28.09 -17.55
C GLU A 301 -9.05 28.97 -16.39
N LEU A 302 -7.90 28.64 -15.78
CA LEU A 302 -7.37 29.37 -14.63
C LEU A 302 -7.26 30.87 -14.85
N ASN A 303 -6.93 31.31 -16.08
CA ASN A 303 -6.76 32.72 -16.40
C ASN A 303 -8.09 33.50 -16.32
N GLN A 304 -9.24 32.86 -16.48
CA GLN A 304 -10.56 33.49 -16.36
C GLN A 304 -10.91 33.87 -14.93
N TYR A 305 -10.31 33.16 -13.97
CA TYR A 305 -10.52 33.37 -12.52
C TYR A 305 -9.46 34.27 -11.88
N LEU A 306 -8.44 34.69 -12.62
CA LEU A 306 -7.40 35.61 -12.14
C LEU A 306 -7.81 37.07 -12.09
N SER A 307 -8.84 37.46 -12.84
CA SER A 307 -9.34 38.84 -12.92
C SER A 307 -10.27 39.23 -11.75
N LEU A 308 -10.49 38.33 -10.80
CA LEU A 308 -11.37 38.54 -9.63
C LEU A 308 -10.59 38.74 -8.30
N ILE A 309 -9.26 38.96 -8.38
CA ILE A 309 -8.42 39.24 -7.21
C ILE A 309 -7.85 40.66 -7.31
#